data_9fd7406e0818fc84b7b9c713a3bca2d1
#
_entry.id   9fd7406e0818fc84b7b9c713a3bca2d1
#
_cell.length_a   1.000
_cell.length_b   1.000
_cell.length_c   1.000
_cell.angle_alpha   90.00
_cell.angle_beta   90.00
_cell.angle_gamma   90.00
#
_symmetry.space_group_name_H-M   'P 1'
#
loop_
_entity.id
_entity.type
_entity.pdbx_description
1 polymer ?
#
loop_
_entity_poly.entity_id
_entity_poly.type
_entity_poly.pdbx_seq_one_letter_code
_entity_poly.pdbx_strand_id
1 'polypeptide(L)'
;ACAQCYLNATGGICPIVDCSKSLVNGQCGGAKNGKCEIDPKKDCAWEKIYQRLEKQGRTKEFLHQPVQLRDYSVASVDEIQAYVAEARARRFEGFYGGVHPTEHKDYTEHLALQKFPEPDTVILPLAMHIGAPANPVVNPGDYVKVGQLIGEQAGFIGAPVHSSVSGTVVAVEPHTHPNKGPGILSVVIKNDGKNTLHESVVPNKPLEELTPDEIIEIVKEKGIVGMGGATF
;
A
#
# COMPACT_ATOMS: atom_id res chain seq x y z
N ALA A 1 -3.67 14.09 22.50
CA ALA A 1 -5.08 13.82 22.23
C ALA A 1 -5.25 13.38 20.79
N CYS A 2 -6.08 12.38 20.52
CA CYS A 2 -6.26 11.83 19.18
C CYS A 2 -7.53 12.37 18.51
N ALA A 3 -7.92 13.59 18.76
CA ALA A 3 -9.07 14.35 18.22
C ALA A 3 -10.42 13.59 18.22
N GLN A 4 -10.43 12.28 17.99
CA GLN A 4 -11.63 11.43 18.01
C GLN A 4 -11.37 10.21 18.90
N CYS A 5 -12.21 10.01 19.91
CA CYS A 5 -12.07 8.91 20.85
C CYS A 5 -12.90 7.70 20.41
N TYR A 6 -12.24 6.56 20.19
CA TYR A 6 -12.88 5.30 19.79
C TYR A 6 -13.31 4.42 20.97
N LEU A 7 -12.97 4.77 22.20
CA LEU A 7 -13.21 3.91 23.39
C LEU A 7 -14.65 3.50 23.56
N ASN A 8 -15.60 4.39 23.26
CA ASN A 8 -17.03 4.07 23.36
C ASN A 8 -17.42 3.00 22.32
N ALA A 9 -16.98 3.16 21.08
CA ALA A 9 -17.27 2.23 19.98
C ALA A 9 -16.62 0.85 20.17
N THR A 10 -15.48 0.81 20.84
CA THR A 10 -14.62 -0.39 20.97
C THR A 10 -14.67 -1.03 22.36
N GLY A 11 -15.71 -0.73 23.14
CA GLY A 11 -15.91 -1.33 24.46
C GLY A 11 -14.83 -0.98 25.48
N GLY A 12 -14.17 0.18 25.32
CA GLY A 12 -13.15 0.66 26.27
C GLY A 12 -11.71 0.24 25.93
N ILE A 13 -11.45 -0.38 24.79
CA ILE A 13 -10.10 -0.73 24.32
C ILE A 13 -9.72 0.20 23.17
N CYS A 14 -8.62 0.92 23.29
CA CYS A 14 -8.18 1.86 22.27
C CYS A 14 -7.47 1.13 21.11
N PRO A 15 -8.05 1.06 19.89
CA PRO A 15 -7.43 0.36 18.79
C PRO A 15 -6.16 1.06 18.30
N ILE A 16 -6.04 2.38 18.49
CA ILE A 16 -4.86 3.15 18.08
C ILE A 16 -3.63 2.76 18.91
N VAL A 17 -3.83 2.50 20.21
CA VAL A 17 -2.74 2.15 21.14
C VAL A 17 -2.50 0.64 21.14
N ASP A 18 -3.56 -0.16 21.16
CA ASP A 18 -3.46 -1.60 21.35
C ASP A 18 -3.20 -2.37 20.06
N CYS A 19 -3.67 -1.89 18.91
CA CYS A 19 -3.37 -2.52 17.63
C CYS A 19 -2.01 -2.08 17.10
N SER A 20 -1.13 -3.03 16.80
CA SER A 20 0.21 -2.74 16.26
C SER A 20 0.18 -2.01 14.91
N LYS A 21 -0.96 -2.06 14.19
CA LYS A 21 -1.21 -1.33 12.95
C LYS A 21 -2.09 -0.08 13.14
N SER A 22 -2.52 0.21 14.37
CA SER A 22 -3.43 1.32 14.71
C SER A 22 -4.72 1.37 13.89
N LEU A 23 -5.24 0.22 13.49
CA LEU A 23 -6.46 0.11 12.69
C LEU A 23 -7.68 0.47 13.54
N VAL A 24 -8.60 1.27 12.99
CA VAL A 24 -9.78 1.77 13.71
C VAL A 24 -11.10 1.15 13.28
N ASN A 25 -11.15 0.43 12.15
CA ASN A 25 -12.37 -0.12 11.58
C ASN A 25 -12.48 -1.66 11.58
N GLY A 26 -11.64 -2.35 12.32
CA GLY A 26 -11.67 -3.80 12.39
C GLY A 26 -10.27 -4.42 12.30
N GLN A 27 -10.23 -5.74 12.36
CA GLN A 27 -8.97 -6.45 12.32
C GLN A 27 -8.43 -6.60 10.90
N CYS A 28 -7.11 -6.74 10.79
CA CYS A 28 -6.39 -6.86 9.51
C CYS A 28 -6.47 -8.25 8.87
N GLY A 29 -7.11 -9.23 9.53
CA GLY A 29 -7.15 -10.62 9.05
C GLY A 29 -5.88 -11.43 9.28
N GLY A 30 -4.79 -10.84 9.77
CA GLY A 30 -3.52 -11.53 10.01
C GLY A 30 -3.37 -12.18 11.39
N ALA A 31 -4.34 -12.00 12.29
CA ALA A 31 -4.31 -12.63 13.60
C ALA A 31 -4.40 -14.16 13.51
N LYS A 32 -3.56 -14.85 14.28
CA LYS A 32 -3.58 -16.32 14.39
C LYS A 32 -3.64 -16.73 15.86
N ASN A 33 -4.63 -17.57 16.22
CA ASN A 33 -4.82 -18.04 17.59
C ASN A 33 -4.86 -16.92 18.63
N GLY A 34 -5.53 -15.81 18.31
CA GLY A 34 -5.63 -14.66 19.21
C GLY A 34 -4.41 -13.76 19.25
N LYS A 35 -3.34 -14.07 18.50
CA LYS A 35 -2.09 -13.32 18.49
C LYS A 35 -1.96 -12.41 17.29
N CYS A 36 -1.29 -11.26 17.50
CA CYS A 36 -1.00 -10.29 16.47
C CYS A 36 0.03 -10.83 15.46
N GLU A 37 -0.19 -10.63 14.17
CA GLU A 37 0.78 -11.05 13.13
C GLU A 37 2.09 -10.26 13.17
N ILE A 38 2.04 -8.99 13.66
CA ILE A 38 3.20 -8.12 13.76
C ILE A 38 4.04 -8.47 15.01
N ASP A 39 3.36 -8.80 16.12
CA ASP A 39 4.01 -9.20 17.36
C ASP A 39 3.32 -10.46 17.93
N PRO A 40 3.86 -11.66 17.68
CA PRO A 40 3.28 -12.91 18.14
C PRO A 40 3.20 -13.06 19.66
N LYS A 41 3.88 -12.22 20.44
CA LYS A 41 3.79 -12.19 21.89
C LYS A 41 2.57 -11.39 22.36
N LYS A 42 2.05 -10.51 21.52
CA LYS A 42 0.93 -9.62 21.81
C LYS A 42 -0.39 -10.24 21.35
N ASP A 43 -1.42 -10.13 22.18
CA ASP A 43 -2.78 -10.51 21.75
C ASP A 43 -3.30 -9.53 20.70
N CYS A 44 -4.13 -10.02 19.80
CA CYS A 44 -4.77 -9.17 18.81
C CYS A 44 -5.75 -8.21 19.51
N ALA A 45 -5.51 -6.92 19.37
CA ALA A 45 -6.37 -5.89 19.98
C ALA A 45 -7.81 -5.97 19.49
N TRP A 46 -8.02 -6.27 18.22
CA TRP A 46 -9.35 -6.36 17.62
C TRP A 46 -10.12 -7.61 18.03
N GLU A 47 -9.44 -8.73 18.27
CA GLU A 47 -10.09 -9.89 18.89
C GLU A 47 -10.53 -9.59 20.32
N LYS A 48 -9.69 -8.89 21.11
CA LYS A 48 -10.08 -8.42 22.46
C LYS A 48 -11.27 -7.46 22.41
N ILE A 49 -11.27 -6.52 21.45
CA ILE A 49 -12.38 -5.58 21.24
C ILE A 49 -13.65 -6.36 20.93
N TYR A 50 -13.60 -7.29 19.98
CA TYR A 50 -14.76 -8.10 19.61
C TYR A 50 -15.31 -8.91 20.79
N GLN A 51 -14.46 -9.63 21.51
CA GLN A 51 -14.85 -10.39 22.72
C GLN A 51 -15.45 -9.48 23.79
N ARG A 52 -14.94 -8.25 23.94
CA ARG A 52 -15.47 -7.28 24.89
C ARG A 52 -16.86 -6.80 24.47
N LEU A 53 -17.06 -6.47 23.21
CA LEU A 53 -18.34 -6.05 22.65
C LEU A 53 -19.38 -7.20 22.71
N GLU A 54 -18.96 -8.42 22.48
CA GLU A 54 -19.79 -9.62 22.62
C GLU A 54 -20.31 -9.76 24.06
N LYS A 55 -19.41 -9.68 25.05
CA LYS A 55 -19.78 -9.69 26.47
C LYS A 55 -20.72 -8.55 26.88
N GLN A 56 -20.67 -7.41 26.18
CA GLN A 56 -21.55 -6.26 26.40
C GLN A 56 -22.84 -6.35 25.60
N GLY A 57 -23.04 -7.35 24.74
CA GLY A 57 -24.18 -7.46 23.84
C GLY A 57 -24.21 -6.42 22.71
N ARG A 58 -23.09 -5.76 22.43
CA ARG A 58 -22.96 -4.62 21.50
C ARG A 58 -22.39 -4.97 20.14
N THR A 59 -22.19 -6.24 19.83
CA THR A 59 -21.57 -6.67 18.55
C THR A 59 -22.36 -6.20 17.34
N LYS A 60 -23.72 -6.26 17.40
CA LYS A 60 -24.57 -5.79 16.30
C LYS A 60 -24.47 -4.29 16.09
N GLU A 61 -24.43 -3.51 17.16
CA GLU A 61 -24.24 -2.07 17.11
C GLU A 61 -22.92 -1.72 16.40
N PHE A 62 -21.85 -2.40 16.76
CA PHE A 62 -20.55 -2.19 16.15
C PHE A 62 -20.52 -2.55 14.64
N LEU A 63 -21.11 -3.68 14.24
CA LEU A 63 -21.13 -4.13 12.85
C LEU A 63 -21.96 -3.21 11.91
N HIS A 64 -22.88 -2.42 12.47
CA HIS A 64 -23.69 -1.46 11.70
C HIS A 64 -23.17 -0.02 11.78
N GLN A 65 -22.04 0.21 12.44
CA GLN A 65 -21.46 1.55 12.47
C GLN A 65 -20.87 1.91 11.11
N PRO A 66 -21.00 3.17 10.70
CA PRO A 66 -20.32 3.66 9.50
C PRO A 66 -18.80 3.57 9.67
N VAL A 67 -18.10 3.43 8.57
CA VAL A 67 -16.62 3.47 8.55
C VAL A 67 -16.15 4.75 9.23
N GLN A 68 -15.30 4.59 10.23
CA GLN A 68 -14.72 5.70 10.97
C GLN A 68 -13.53 6.27 10.18
N LEU A 69 -13.68 7.46 9.67
CA LEU A 69 -12.59 8.21 9.07
C LEU A 69 -11.98 9.13 10.14
N ARG A 70 -10.65 9.11 10.26
CA ARG A 70 -9.97 10.07 11.13
C ARG A 70 -9.93 11.42 10.45
N ASP A 71 -10.62 12.38 11.03
CA ASP A 71 -10.57 13.75 10.58
C ASP A 71 -9.46 14.49 11.32
N TYR A 72 -8.37 14.76 10.62
CA TYR A 72 -7.24 15.51 11.16
C TYR A 72 -7.44 17.03 11.04
N SER A 73 -8.50 17.50 10.38
CA SER A 73 -8.82 18.92 10.27
C SER A 73 -9.45 19.50 11.55
N VAL A 74 -9.94 18.64 12.44
CA VAL A 74 -10.60 19.03 13.69
C VAL A 74 -9.62 19.57 14.75
N ALA A 75 -8.34 19.19 14.65
CA ALA A 75 -7.30 19.75 15.50
C ALA A 75 -6.59 20.88 14.75
N SER A 76 -6.58 22.09 15.30
CA SER A 76 -5.79 23.20 14.74
C SER A 76 -4.32 22.82 14.73
N VAL A 77 -3.58 23.34 13.75
CA VAL A 77 -2.11 23.12 13.65
C VAL A 77 -1.42 23.54 14.95
N ASP A 78 -1.91 24.62 15.56
CA ASP A 78 -1.36 25.16 16.82
C ASP A 78 -1.61 24.20 18.00
N GLU A 79 -2.79 23.58 18.09
CA GLU A 79 -3.09 22.58 19.13
C GLU A 79 -2.23 21.32 18.93
N ILE A 80 -2.03 20.88 17.70
CA ILE A 80 -1.13 19.75 17.41
C ILE A 80 0.30 20.11 17.77
N GLN A 81 0.78 21.30 17.42
CA GLN A 81 2.12 21.76 17.76
C GLN A 81 2.33 21.93 19.26
N ALA A 82 1.36 22.49 19.97
CA ALA A 82 1.39 22.60 21.43
C ALA A 82 1.42 21.22 22.10
N TYR A 83 0.61 20.27 21.62
CA TYR A 83 0.60 18.89 22.11
C TYR A 83 1.95 18.19 21.85
N VAL A 84 2.50 18.35 20.65
CA VAL A 84 3.81 17.77 20.28
C VAL A 84 4.92 18.39 21.14
N ALA A 85 4.88 19.70 21.38
CA ALA A 85 5.83 20.37 22.25
C ALA A 85 5.73 19.89 23.70
N GLU A 86 4.52 19.75 24.22
CA GLU A 86 4.26 19.21 25.57
C GLU A 86 4.66 17.73 25.67
N ALA A 87 4.35 16.92 24.66
CA ALA A 87 4.75 15.52 24.60
C ALA A 87 6.29 15.36 24.54
N ARG A 88 6.99 16.28 23.85
CA ARG A 88 8.46 16.31 23.81
C ARG A 88 9.07 16.80 25.13
N ALA A 89 8.40 17.73 25.82
CA ALA A 89 8.82 18.22 27.11
C ALA A 89 8.60 17.19 28.24
N ARG A 90 7.56 16.39 28.15
CA ARG A 90 7.40 15.22 29.02
C ARG A 90 8.46 14.21 28.58
N ARG A 91 9.49 14.00 29.38
CA ARG A 91 10.39 12.85 29.24
C ARG A 91 9.53 11.58 29.36
N PHE A 92 9.00 11.13 28.23
CA PHE A 92 8.55 9.75 28.14
C PHE A 92 9.78 8.87 28.21
N GLU A 93 10.03 8.32 29.38
CA GLU A 93 10.95 7.21 29.50
C GLU A 93 10.36 6.05 28.68
N GLY A 94 10.81 5.96 27.44
CA GLY A 94 10.68 4.81 26.59
C GLY A 94 9.28 4.48 26.08
N PHE A 95 9.05 4.75 24.80
CA PHE A 95 8.11 3.95 24.03
C PHE A 95 8.64 2.52 24.00
N TYR A 96 8.06 1.65 24.78
CA TYR A 96 8.34 0.21 24.67
C TYR A 96 7.97 -0.26 23.27
N GLY A 97 8.96 -0.49 22.41
CA GLY A 97 8.79 -1.15 21.11
C GLY A 97 8.82 -0.27 19.86
N GLY A 98 9.13 1.03 19.97
CA GLY A 98 9.35 1.86 18.76
C GLY A 98 10.82 1.84 18.33
N VAL A 99 11.10 1.36 17.13
CA VAL A 99 12.39 1.62 16.48
C VAL A 99 12.22 2.93 15.70
N HIS A 100 13.02 3.94 16.06
CA HIS A 100 13.13 5.19 15.32
C HIS A 100 14.46 5.20 14.55
N PRO A 101 14.51 4.59 13.35
CA PRO A 101 15.72 4.66 12.55
C PRO A 101 15.98 6.11 12.15
N THR A 102 17.24 6.48 12.08
CA THR A 102 17.64 7.80 11.58
C THR A 102 17.17 7.91 10.13
N GLU A 103 16.31 8.88 9.84
CA GLU A 103 15.69 9.03 8.53
C GLU A 103 16.65 9.61 7.48
N HIS A 104 17.73 10.26 7.91
CA HIS A 104 18.73 10.93 7.05
C HIS A 104 18.11 11.90 6.02
N LYS A 105 16.94 12.44 6.31
CA LYS A 105 16.26 13.42 5.45
C LYS A 105 17.02 14.75 5.39
N ASP A 106 17.80 15.05 6.42
CA ASP A 106 18.69 16.19 6.50
C ASP A 106 19.62 16.33 5.30
N TYR A 107 19.97 15.22 4.63
CA TYR A 107 20.77 15.24 3.41
C TYR A 107 20.02 15.74 2.17
N THR A 108 18.71 15.66 2.16
CA THR A 108 17.91 15.87 0.94
C THR A 108 16.74 16.83 1.09
N GLU A 109 16.28 17.13 2.32
CA GLU A 109 15.09 17.94 2.55
C GLU A 109 15.19 19.37 2.01
N HIS A 110 16.42 19.90 1.86
CA HIS A 110 16.69 21.24 1.31
C HIS A 110 16.99 21.24 -0.20
N LEU A 111 17.07 20.07 -0.81
CA LEU A 111 17.38 19.96 -2.24
C LEU A 111 16.12 20.09 -3.09
N ALA A 112 16.24 20.78 -4.19
CA ALA A 112 15.19 20.79 -5.21
C ALA A 112 14.98 19.40 -5.80
N LEU A 113 13.74 19.07 -6.16
CA LEU A 113 13.44 17.84 -6.87
C LEU A 113 14.24 17.77 -8.17
N GLN A 114 14.95 16.68 -8.36
CA GLN A 114 15.72 16.42 -9.57
C GLN A 114 15.03 15.37 -10.43
N LYS A 115 15.00 15.59 -11.74
CA LYS A 115 14.53 14.58 -12.67
C LYS A 115 15.55 13.42 -12.68
N PHE A 116 15.07 12.20 -12.43
CA PHE A 116 15.89 11.02 -12.57
C PHE A 116 16.30 10.83 -14.05
N PRO A 117 17.56 10.53 -14.34
CA PRO A 117 17.97 10.25 -15.72
C PRO A 117 17.24 9.01 -16.25
N GLU A 118 16.83 9.06 -17.50
CA GLU A 118 16.17 7.92 -18.14
C GLU A 118 17.13 6.74 -18.22
N PRO A 119 16.73 5.54 -17.70
CA PRO A 119 17.61 4.37 -17.77
C PRO A 119 17.67 3.81 -19.20
N ASP A 120 18.83 3.31 -19.60
CA ASP A 120 19.00 2.62 -20.88
C ASP A 120 18.27 1.27 -20.90
N THR A 121 18.07 0.67 -19.74
CA THR A 121 17.41 -0.64 -19.60
C THR A 121 16.51 -0.63 -18.38
N VAL A 122 15.31 -1.18 -18.51
CA VAL A 122 14.41 -1.43 -17.41
C VAL A 122 14.14 -2.91 -17.25
N ILE A 123 13.97 -3.34 -15.99
CA ILE A 123 13.63 -4.71 -15.62
C ILE A 123 12.28 -4.67 -14.94
N LEU A 124 11.25 -5.24 -15.56
CA LEU A 124 9.88 -5.21 -15.09
C LEU A 124 9.50 -6.59 -14.54
N PRO A 125 9.46 -6.75 -13.20
CA PRO A 125 9.07 -8.02 -12.58
C PRO A 125 7.61 -8.35 -12.88
N LEU A 126 7.31 -9.60 -13.17
CA LEU A 126 5.94 -10.09 -13.39
C LEU A 126 5.21 -10.46 -12.08
N ALA A 127 5.88 -10.31 -10.93
CA ALA A 127 5.35 -10.59 -9.60
C ALA A 127 5.53 -9.38 -8.66
N MET A 128 4.97 -8.24 -9.01
CA MET A 128 5.07 -7.00 -8.20
C MET A 128 4.02 -6.90 -7.10
N HIS A 129 3.02 -7.76 -7.10
CA HIS A 129 1.88 -7.73 -6.18
C HIS A 129 1.70 -9.06 -5.44
N ILE A 130 0.74 -9.13 -4.51
CA ILE A 130 0.30 -10.37 -3.87
C ILE A 130 -0.49 -11.23 -4.86
N GLY A 131 -0.44 -12.56 -4.71
CA GLY A 131 -1.15 -13.51 -5.56
C GLY A 131 -0.28 -14.11 -6.66
N ALA A 132 -0.91 -14.54 -7.74
CA ALA A 132 -0.22 -15.22 -8.84
C ALA A 132 0.61 -14.22 -9.67
N PRO A 133 1.87 -14.55 -10.01
CA PRO A 133 2.64 -13.77 -10.97
C PRO A 133 1.91 -13.65 -12.31
N ALA A 134 2.07 -12.53 -13.00
CA ALA A 134 1.55 -12.33 -14.34
C ALA A 134 2.27 -13.25 -15.36
N ASN A 135 1.54 -13.71 -16.37
CA ASN A 135 2.13 -14.48 -17.47
C ASN A 135 2.70 -13.53 -18.52
N PRO A 136 3.96 -13.68 -18.98
CA PRO A 136 4.50 -12.86 -20.04
C PRO A 136 3.72 -13.05 -21.35
N VAL A 137 3.42 -11.95 -22.03
CA VAL A 137 2.75 -11.94 -23.35
C VAL A 137 3.66 -11.36 -24.43
N VAL A 138 4.93 -11.18 -24.12
CA VAL A 138 5.98 -10.68 -25.04
C VAL A 138 7.18 -11.60 -25.03
N ASN A 139 7.94 -11.58 -26.13
CA ASN A 139 9.13 -12.40 -26.33
C ASN A 139 10.36 -11.52 -26.59
N PRO A 140 11.57 -12.02 -26.34
CA PRO A 140 12.78 -11.36 -26.78
C PRO A 140 12.76 -11.00 -28.28
N GLY A 141 13.07 -9.76 -28.61
CA GLY A 141 12.99 -9.19 -29.95
C GLY A 141 11.74 -8.36 -30.23
N ASP A 142 10.67 -8.49 -29.43
CA ASP A 142 9.46 -7.68 -29.60
C ASP A 142 9.73 -6.22 -29.28
N TYR A 143 9.17 -5.32 -30.09
CA TYR A 143 9.13 -3.91 -29.78
C TYR A 143 7.88 -3.58 -28.98
N VAL A 144 8.04 -2.92 -27.85
CA VAL A 144 6.93 -2.53 -26.96
C VAL A 144 6.86 -1.01 -26.81
N LYS A 145 5.67 -0.51 -26.48
CA LYS A 145 5.37 0.90 -26.26
C LYS A 145 4.98 1.14 -24.81
N VAL A 146 5.10 2.39 -24.35
CA VAL A 146 4.68 2.78 -23.01
C VAL A 146 3.20 2.46 -22.80
N GLY A 147 2.86 1.78 -21.71
CA GLY A 147 1.49 1.36 -21.38
C GLY A 147 1.01 0.11 -22.12
N GLN A 148 1.84 -0.51 -22.97
CA GLN A 148 1.52 -1.79 -23.60
C GLN A 148 1.53 -2.92 -22.56
N LEU A 149 0.54 -3.81 -22.63
CA LEU A 149 0.50 -5.01 -21.82
C LEU A 149 1.70 -5.91 -22.15
N ILE A 150 2.49 -6.27 -21.14
CA ILE A 150 3.64 -7.19 -21.25
C ILE A 150 3.49 -8.43 -20.38
N GLY A 151 2.56 -8.38 -19.41
CA GLY A 151 2.21 -9.50 -18.58
C GLY A 151 0.72 -9.52 -18.29
N GLU A 152 0.03 -10.62 -18.64
CA GLU A 152 -1.39 -10.77 -18.36
C GLU A 152 -1.63 -11.33 -16.97
N GLN A 153 -2.76 -10.96 -16.38
CA GLN A 153 -3.17 -11.46 -15.07
C GLN A 153 -3.33 -12.98 -15.09
N ALA A 154 -2.66 -13.66 -14.14
CA ALA A 154 -2.82 -15.09 -13.90
C ALA A 154 -3.57 -15.32 -12.59
N GLY A 155 -4.72 -15.97 -12.66
CA GLY A 155 -5.53 -16.33 -11.49
C GLY A 155 -6.44 -15.19 -10.98
N PHE A 156 -7.21 -15.50 -9.94
CA PHE A 156 -8.22 -14.57 -9.39
C PHE A 156 -7.57 -13.38 -8.69
N ILE A 157 -6.53 -13.64 -7.88
CA ILE A 157 -5.73 -12.59 -7.26
C ILE A 157 -4.48 -12.39 -8.10
N GLY A 158 -4.41 -11.30 -8.80
CA GLY A 158 -3.32 -10.94 -9.70
C GLY A 158 -3.58 -9.60 -10.35
N ALA A 159 -2.60 -9.09 -11.07
CA ALA A 159 -2.73 -7.86 -11.85
C ALA A 159 -1.93 -7.94 -13.14
N PRO A 160 -2.37 -7.29 -14.22
CA PRO A 160 -1.58 -7.16 -15.42
C PRO A 160 -0.37 -6.26 -15.21
N VAL A 161 0.67 -6.46 -16.01
CA VAL A 161 1.89 -5.66 -16.01
C VAL A 161 2.03 -4.97 -17.36
N HIS A 162 2.27 -3.65 -17.32
CA HIS A 162 2.42 -2.82 -18.52
C HIS A 162 3.85 -2.27 -18.62
N SER A 163 4.31 -2.03 -19.84
CA SER A 163 5.62 -1.44 -20.07
C SER A 163 5.67 0.01 -19.62
N SER A 164 6.73 0.36 -18.89
CA SER A 164 6.98 1.74 -18.43
C SER A 164 7.77 2.58 -19.46
N VAL A 165 8.34 1.95 -20.47
CA VAL A 165 9.15 2.59 -21.53
C VAL A 165 8.76 2.05 -22.91
N SER A 166 9.16 2.76 -23.98
CA SER A 166 9.19 2.18 -25.32
C SER A 166 10.58 1.62 -25.64
N GLY A 167 10.63 0.49 -26.36
CA GLY A 167 11.88 -0.13 -26.70
C GLY A 167 11.76 -1.59 -27.08
N THR A 168 12.89 -2.29 -27.10
CA THR A 168 12.94 -3.69 -27.51
C THR A 168 13.11 -4.59 -26.29
N VAL A 169 12.28 -5.61 -26.19
CA VAL A 169 12.43 -6.69 -25.19
C VAL A 169 13.71 -7.45 -25.50
N VAL A 170 14.67 -7.44 -24.59
CA VAL A 170 15.95 -8.14 -24.78
C VAL A 170 15.98 -9.49 -24.12
N ALA A 171 15.21 -9.67 -23.05
CA ALA A 171 15.11 -10.95 -22.33
C ALA A 171 13.78 -11.07 -21.57
N VAL A 172 13.33 -12.29 -21.33
CA VAL A 172 12.31 -12.66 -20.35
C VAL A 172 12.93 -13.73 -19.47
N GLU A 173 13.45 -13.33 -18.32
CA GLU A 173 14.28 -14.18 -17.47
C GLU A 173 14.16 -13.82 -15.98
N PRO A 174 14.61 -14.72 -15.07
CA PRO A 174 14.58 -14.45 -13.63
C PRO A 174 15.56 -13.36 -13.21
N HIS A 175 15.06 -12.38 -12.43
CA HIS A 175 15.86 -11.34 -11.79
C HIS A 175 15.63 -11.29 -10.28
N THR A 176 16.48 -10.56 -9.56
CA THR A 176 16.31 -10.31 -8.13
C THR A 176 15.30 -9.17 -7.92
N HIS A 177 14.27 -9.44 -7.14
CA HIS A 177 13.30 -8.42 -6.71
C HIS A 177 13.64 -7.95 -5.28
N PRO A 178 13.63 -6.64 -4.99
CA PRO A 178 14.03 -6.11 -3.68
C PRO A 178 13.31 -6.74 -2.49
N ASN A 179 12.02 -7.02 -2.62
CA ASN A 179 11.20 -7.55 -1.52
C ASN A 179 10.94 -9.07 -1.59
N LYS A 180 11.11 -9.69 -2.77
CA LYS A 180 10.77 -11.11 -2.98
C LYS A 180 11.99 -12.00 -3.18
N GLY A 181 13.18 -11.40 -3.24
CA GLY A 181 14.42 -12.14 -3.44
C GLY A 181 14.70 -12.54 -4.90
N PRO A 182 15.60 -13.50 -5.12
CA PRO A 182 16.01 -13.94 -6.46
C PRO A 182 14.95 -14.79 -7.15
N GLY A 183 15.06 -14.91 -8.48
CA GLY A 183 14.28 -15.85 -9.27
C GLY A 183 12.92 -15.35 -9.73
N ILE A 184 12.63 -14.06 -9.64
CA ILE A 184 11.37 -13.49 -10.13
C ILE A 184 11.45 -13.27 -11.64
N LEU A 185 10.57 -13.96 -12.37
CA LEU A 185 10.48 -13.79 -13.83
C LEU A 185 10.18 -12.32 -14.16
N SER A 186 10.99 -11.75 -15.05
CA SER A 186 10.96 -10.33 -15.38
C SER A 186 11.13 -10.12 -16.87
N VAL A 187 10.52 -9.07 -17.40
CA VAL A 187 10.73 -8.62 -18.78
C VAL A 187 11.80 -7.54 -18.76
N VAL A 188 12.87 -7.74 -19.52
CA VAL A 188 13.97 -6.79 -19.67
C VAL A 188 13.81 -6.05 -20.98
N ILE A 189 13.72 -4.73 -20.91
CA ILE A 189 13.49 -3.86 -22.08
C ILE A 189 14.65 -2.89 -22.21
N LYS A 190 15.26 -2.87 -23.40
CA LYS A 190 16.20 -1.82 -23.78
C LYS A 190 15.41 -0.60 -24.22
N ASN A 191 15.49 0.46 -23.40
CA ASN A 191 14.79 1.71 -23.65
C ASN A 191 15.32 2.42 -24.89
N ASP A 192 14.45 2.91 -25.74
CA ASP A 192 14.83 3.70 -26.93
C ASP A 192 14.77 5.22 -26.69
N GLY A 193 14.35 5.64 -25.49
CA GLY A 193 14.25 7.05 -25.09
C GLY A 193 13.14 7.84 -25.77
N LYS A 194 12.32 7.21 -26.65
CA LYS A 194 11.28 7.90 -27.42
C LYS A 194 9.99 8.07 -26.67
N ASN A 195 9.77 7.26 -25.63
CA ASN A 195 8.52 7.27 -24.84
C ASN A 195 7.24 7.17 -25.70
N THR A 196 7.30 6.36 -26.77
CA THR A 196 6.17 6.16 -27.69
C THR A 196 5.02 5.48 -26.95
N LEU A 197 3.86 6.13 -26.87
CA LEU A 197 2.68 5.61 -26.21
C LEU A 197 2.03 4.49 -27.01
N HIS A 198 1.52 3.48 -26.32
CA HIS A 198 0.68 2.46 -26.92
C HIS A 198 -0.73 3.01 -27.19
N GLU A 199 -1.40 2.49 -28.19
CA GLU A 199 -2.72 2.94 -28.65
C GLU A 199 -3.82 2.77 -27.58
N SER A 200 -3.62 1.88 -26.61
CA SER A 200 -4.51 1.68 -25.46
C SER A 200 -4.38 2.77 -24.39
N VAL A 201 -3.36 3.61 -24.48
CA VAL A 201 -3.16 4.73 -23.55
C VAL A 201 -4.00 5.91 -24.03
N VAL A 202 -5.27 5.87 -23.67
CA VAL A 202 -6.24 6.93 -23.97
C VAL A 202 -6.77 7.52 -22.67
N PRO A 203 -7.13 8.83 -22.65
CA PRO A 203 -7.78 9.43 -21.49
C PRO A 203 -9.08 8.71 -21.16
N ASN A 204 -9.33 8.45 -19.88
CA ASN A 204 -10.63 7.98 -19.41
C ASN A 204 -11.67 9.11 -19.52
N LYS A 205 -12.95 8.73 -19.36
CA LYS A 205 -14.02 9.70 -19.12
C LYS A 205 -13.72 10.51 -17.86
N PRO A 206 -14.27 11.73 -17.73
CA PRO A 206 -14.24 12.48 -16.47
C PRO A 206 -14.75 11.63 -15.31
N LEU A 207 -14.18 11.81 -14.11
CA LEU A 207 -14.52 11.00 -12.94
C LEU A 207 -16.03 11.04 -12.61
N GLU A 208 -16.66 12.18 -12.84
CA GLU A 208 -18.08 12.44 -12.59
C GLU A 208 -19.00 11.64 -13.52
N GLU A 209 -18.48 11.13 -14.63
CA GLU A 209 -19.22 10.34 -15.63
C GLU A 209 -18.96 8.82 -15.45
N LEU A 210 -18.10 8.43 -14.52
CA LEU A 210 -17.77 7.03 -14.26
C LEU A 210 -18.69 6.43 -13.20
N THR A 211 -19.19 5.26 -13.47
CA THR A 211 -19.85 4.42 -12.46
C THR A 211 -18.83 3.73 -11.56
N PRO A 212 -19.20 3.31 -10.33
CA PRO A 212 -18.31 2.55 -9.46
C PRO A 212 -17.74 1.29 -10.11
N ASP A 213 -18.53 0.58 -10.91
CA ASP A 213 -18.09 -0.64 -11.60
C ASP A 213 -17.06 -0.33 -12.69
N GLU A 214 -17.26 0.76 -13.47
CA GLU A 214 -16.27 1.21 -14.45
C GLU A 214 -14.94 1.59 -13.78
N ILE A 215 -14.97 2.23 -12.62
CA ILE A 215 -13.75 2.56 -11.85
C ILE A 215 -13.02 1.29 -11.44
N ILE A 216 -13.73 0.27 -10.94
CA ILE A 216 -13.15 -1.01 -10.55
C ILE A 216 -12.50 -1.69 -11.75
N GLU A 217 -13.17 -1.73 -12.90
CA GLU A 217 -12.61 -2.34 -14.11
C GLU A 217 -11.38 -1.56 -14.62
N ILE A 218 -11.38 -0.22 -14.59
CA ILE A 218 -10.20 0.59 -14.93
C ILE A 218 -9.02 0.23 -14.02
N VAL A 219 -9.25 0.13 -12.70
CA VAL A 219 -8.19 -0.23 -11.73
C VAL A 219 -7.61 -1.60 -12.04
N LYS A 220 -8.45 -2.58 -12.36
CA LYS A 220 -8.02 -3.93 -12.76
C LYS A 220 -7.23 -3.92 -14.09
N GLU A 221 -7.79 -3.33 -15.13
CA GLU A 221 -7.17 -3.30 -16.46
C GLU A 221 -5.83 -2.56 -16.47
N LYS A 222 -5.71 -1.50 -15.69
CA LYS A 222 -4.47 -0.74 -15.58
C LYS A 222 -3.45 -1.36 -14.62
N GLY A 223 -3.79 -2.44 -13.95
CA GLY A 223 -2.89 -3.15 -13.03
C GLY A 223 -2.48 -2.31 -11.83
N ILE A 224 -3.41 -1.50 -11.30
CA ILE A 224 -3.14 -0.65 -10.15
C ILE A 224 -3.16 -1.49 -8.88
N VAL A 225 -2.03 -1.57 -8.21
CA VAL A 225 -1.81 -2.36 -6.99
C VAL A 225 -1.17 -1.51 -5.90
N GLY A 226 -1.26 -1.94 -4.64
CA GLY A 226 -0.56 -1.29 -3.54
C GLY A 226 0.96 -1.34 -3.70
N MET A 227 1.67 -0.26 -3.35
CA MET A 227 3.13 -0.16 -3.45
C MET A 227 3.87 -0.47 -2.14
N GLY A 228 3.17 -0.69 -1.06
CA GLY A 228 3.76 -0.96 0.24
C GLY A 228 3.12 -2.15 0.96
N GLY A 229 3.75 -2.63 2.01
CA GLY A 229 3.27 -3.78 2.78
C GLY A 229 3.19 -5.06 1.93
N ALA A 230 1.99 -5.67 1.88
CA ALA A 230 1.75 -6.89 1.11
C ALA A 230 1.56 -6.64 -0.40
N THR A 231 1.61 -5.41 -0.86
CA THR A 231 1.34 -5.04 -2.27
C THR A 231 -0.03 -5.54 -2.75
N PHE A 232 -1.04 -5.28 -1.92
CA PHE A 232 -2.42 -5.71 -2.14
C PHE A 232 -3.14 -4.80 -3.11
#